data_ac26c7bd8b9efa856b164ad4d58c837e
#
_entry.id   ac26c7bd8b9efa856b164ad4d58c837e
#
_cell.length_a   1.000
_cell.length_b   1.000
_cell.length_c   1.000
_cell.angle_alpha   90.00
_cell.angle_beta   90.00
_cell.angle_gamma   90.00
#
_symmetry.space_group_name_H-M   'P 1'
#
loop_
_entity.id
_entity.type
_entity.pdbx_description
1 polymer ?
#
loop_
_entity_poly.entity_id
_entity_poly.type
_entity_poly.pdbx_seq_one_letter_code
_entity_poly.pdbx_strand_id
1 'polypeptide(L)'
;MDKYQFKLIEGNFSSQDAKTVLMSVINSKINFHNLNAFSEFVKNNEDCETSKQRISALSKASEDILKLIEESEKKGMKLKINGDITVEFI
;
A
#
# COMPACT_ATOMS: atom_id res chain seq x y z
N MET A 1 1.96 27.40 -3.94
CA MET A 1 1.45 26.35 -3.05
C MET A 1 2.57 25.38 -2.73
N ASP A 2 2.92 25.24 -1.45
CA ASP A 2 4.03 24.38 -1.04
C ASP A 2 3.60 22.97 -0.68
N LYS A 3 2.31 22.77 -0.53
CA LYS A 3 1.76 21.52 -0.01
C LYS A 3 0.38 21.29 -0.61
N TYR A 4 0.09 20.06 -0.95
CA TYR A 4 -1.24 19.66 -1.44
C TYR A 4 -1.65 18.37 -0.76
N GLN A 5 -2.89 18.31 -0.30
CA GLN A 5 -3.43 17.13 0.36
C GLN A 5 -4.76 16.76 -0.29
N PHE A 6 -4.97 15.47 -0.51
CA PHE A 6 -6.23 14.98 -1.05
C PHE A 6 -6.52 13.58 -0.52
N LYS A 7 -7.77 13.19 -0.60
CA LYS A 7 -8.20 11.84 -0.23
C LYS A 7 -8.10 10.93 -1.44
N LEU A 8 -7.26 9.91 -1.35
CA LEU A 8 -7.11 8.92 -2.41
C LEU A 8 -8.26 7.91 -2.37
N ILE A 9 -8.64 7.50 -1.17
CA ILE A 9 -9.68 6.52 -0.94
C ILE A 9 -10.55 7.00 0.21
N GLU A 10 -11.86 6.97 0.02
CA GLU A 10 -12.80 7.31 1.10
C GLU A 10 -14.12 6.61 0.84
N GLY A 11 -14.60 5.85 1.81
CA GLY A 11 -15.92 5.25 1.72
C GLY A 11 -16.03 3.93 2.44
N ASN A 12 -17.22 3.35 2.29
CA ASN A 12 -17.54 2.03 2.82
C ASN A 12 -17.53 1.03 1.66
N PHE A 13 -16.85 -0.09 1.86
CA PHE A 13 -16.63 -1.07 0.81
C PHE A 13 -17.08 -2.45 1.28
N SER A 14 -17.63 -3.24 0.36
CA SER A 14 -17.82 -4.66 0.60
C SER A 14 -16.46 -5.33 0.79
N SER A 15 -16.45 -6.53 1.38
CA SER A 15 -15.19 -7.27 1.56
C SER A 15 -14.44 -7.43 0.25
N GLN A 16 -15.14 -7.76 -0.83
CA GLN A 16 -14.51 -7.97 -2.14
C GLN A 16 -13.96 -6.69 -2.72
N ASP A 17 -14.72 -5.59 -2.66
CA ASP A 17 -14.27 -4.30 -3.17
C ASP A 17 -13.10 -3.75 -2.35
N ALA A 18 -13.15 -3.90 -1.04
CA ALA A 18 -12.05 -3.51 -0.16
C ALA A 18 -10.78 -4.27 -0.53
N LYS A 19 -10.88 -5.56 -0.77
CA LYS A 19 -9.73 -6.37 -1.20
C LYS A 19 -9.14 -5.84 -2.51
N THR A 20 -9.98 -5.60 -3.50
CA THR A 20 -9.54 -5.11 -4.81
C THR A 20 -8.81 -3.77 -4.68
N VAL A 21 -9.40 -2.82 -3.98
CA VAL A 21 -8.84 -1.47 -3.83
C VAL A 21 -7.52 -1.52 -3.05
N LEU A 22 -7.52 -2.17 -1.89
CA LEU A 22 -6.34 -2.20 -1.02
C LEU A 22 -5.19 -2.97 -1.63
N MET A 23 -5.47 -4.12 -2.26
CA MET A 23 -4.42 -4.90 -2.92
C MET A 23 -3.83 -4.16 -4.11
N SER A 24 -4.64 -3.41 -4.86
CA SER A 24 -4.13 -2.61 -5.97
C SER A 24 -3.13 -1.56 -5.49
N VAL A 25 -3.45 -0.85 -4.41
CA VAL A 25 -2.57 0.17 -3.85
C VAL A 25 -1.28 -0.46 -3.34
N ILE A 26 -1.38 -1.53 -2.56
CA ILE A 26 -0.22 -2.19 -1.97
C ILE A 26 0.68 -2.79 -3.06
N ASN A 27 0.11 -3.47 -4.04
CA ASN A 27 0.88 -4.09 -5.12
C ASN A 27 1.58 -3.05 -5.98
N SER A 28 0.93 -1.91 -6.25
CA SER A 28 1.56 -0.81 -6.97
C SER A 28 2.77 -0.28 -6.22
N LYS A 29 2.66 -0.17 -4.90
CA LYS A 29 3.77 0.32 -4.09
C LYS A 29 4.90 -0.69 -4.00
N ILE A 30 4.58 -1.97 -3.89
CA ILE A 30 5.59 -3.04 -3.89
C ILE A 30 6.34 -3.04 -5.23
N ASN A 31 5.63 -2.93 -6.34
CA ASN A 31 6.25 -2.87 -7.67
C ASN A 31 7.18 -1.66 -7.79
N PHE A 32 6.78 -0.52 -7.26
CA PHE A 32 7.63 0.67 -7.25
C PHE A 32 8.93 0.40 -6.49
N HIS A 33 8.86 -0.21 -5.31
CA HIS A 33 10.06 -0.51 -4.53
C HIS A 33 10.94 -1.56 -5.19
N ASN A 34 10.35 -2.54 -5.87
CA ASN A 34 11.13 -3.53 -6.64
C ASN A 34 11.91 -2.87 -7.76
N LEU A 35 11.28 -1.97 -8.52
CA LEU A 35 11.95 -1.24 -9.59
C LEU A 35 13.03 -0.33 -9.05
N ASN A 36 12.77 0.35 -7.94
CA ASN A 36 13.74 1.23 -7.30
C ASN A 36 14.95 0.44 -6.79
N ALA A 37 14.73 -0.70 -6.17
CA ALA A 37 15.79 -1.56 -5.66
C ALA A 37 16.68 -2.05 -6.81
N PHE A 38 16.09 -2.47 -7.91
CA PHE A 38 16.83 -2.93 -9.09
C PHE A 38 17.67 -1.79 -9.67
N SER A 39 17.09 -0.60 -9.79
CA SER A 39 17.79 0.58 -10.33
C SER A 39 18.99 0.96 -9.46
N GLU A 40 18.83 0.98 -8.15
CA GLU A 40 19.91 1.27 -7.22
C GLU A 40 21.03 0.22 -7.30
N PHE A 41 20.67 -1.03 -7.36
CA PHE A 41 21.63 -2.13 -7.50
C PHE A 41 22.48 -1.96 -8.77
N VAL A 42 21.82 -1.68 -9.89
CA VAL A 42 22.51 -1.51 -11.18
C VAL A 42 23.47 -0.33 -11.14
N LYS A 43 23.05 0.79 -10.53
CA LYS A 43 23.87 1.99 -10.47
C LYS A 43 25.04 1.89 -9.50
N ASN A 44 24.79 1.39 -8.31
CA ASN A 44 25.72 1.47 -7.19
C ASN A 44 26.36 0.13 -6.82
N ASN A 45 25.84 -0.96 -7.35
CA ASN A 45 26.25 -2.31 -7.00
C ASN A 45 26.17 -2.55 -5.48
N GLU A 46 25.13 -2.01 -4.84
CA GLU A 46 24.90 -2.12 -3.41
C GLU A 46 23.53 -2.76 -3.15
N ASP A 47 23.38 -3.33 -1.95
CA ASP A 47 22.09 -3.84 -1.49
C ASP A 47 21.16 -2.67 -1.20
N CYS A 48 19.89 -2.85 -1.55
CA CYS A 48 18.85 -1.83 -1.39
C CYS A 48 18.03 -2.11 -0.13
N GLU A 49 18.67 -2.02 1.03
CA GLU A 49 18.07 -2.36 2.31
C GLU A 49 16.76 -1.59 2.59
N THR A 50 16.73 -0.30 2.29
CA THR A 50 15.55 0.52 2.52
C THR A 50 14.36 0.02 1.72
N SER A 51 14.56 -0.27 0.41
CA SER A 51 13.49 -0.80 -0.44
C SER A 51 13.05 -2.18 0.00
N LYS A 52 14.00 -3.03 0.40
CA LYS A 52 13.69 -4.37 0.92
C LYS A 52 12.86 -4.29 2.20
N GLN A 53 13.21 -3.38 3.10
CA GLN A 53 12.45 -3.16 4.34
C GLN A 53 11.04 -2.68 4.05
N ARG A 54 10.88 -1.77 3.10
CA ARG A 54 9.55 -1.27 2.69
C ARG A 54 8.70 -2.39 2.09
N ILE A 55 9.27 -3.22 1.24
CA ILE A 55 8.57 -4.36 0.64
C ILE A 55 8.13 -5.33 1.73
N SER A 56 9.00 -5.62 2.69
CA SER A 56 8.68 -6.49 3.81
C SER A 56 7.52 -5.95 4.65
N ALA A 57 7.54 -4.64 4.96
CA ALA A 57 6.47 -4.00 5.71
C ALA A 57 5.14 -4.03 4.95
N LEU A 58 5.17 -3.78 3.63
CA LEU A 58 3.97 -3.82 2.80
C LEU A 58 3.43 -5.24 2.65
N SER A 59 4.31 -6.23 2.58
CA SER A 59 3.90 -7.65 2.53
C SER A 59 3.21 -8.05 3.82
N LYS A 60 3.73 -7.60 4.96
CA LYS A 60 3.09 -7.85 6.26
C LYS A 60 1.73 -7.17 6.35
N ALA A 61 1.64 -5.91 5.91
CA ALA A 61 0.37 -5.18 5.86
C ALA A 61 -0.64 -5.90 4.97
N SER A 62 -0.20 -6.43 3.85
CA SER A 62 -1.03 -7.20 2.93
C SER A 62 -1.64 -8.43 3.62
N GLU A 63 -0.82 -9.18 4.35
CA GLU A 63 -1.30 -10.35 5.11
C GLU A 63 -2.34 -9.96 6.15
N ASP A 64 -2.07 -8.89 6.91
CA ASP A 64 -2.97 -8.43 7.96
C ASP A 64 -4.30 -7.93 7.38
N ILE A 65 -4.25 -7.23 6.26
CA ILE A 65 -5.44 -6.74 5.56
C ILE A 65 -6.28 -7.91 5.05
N LEU A 66 -5.65 -8.93 4.47
CA LEU A 66 -6.37 -10.11 3.98
C LEU A 66 -7.10 -10.84 5.11
N LYS A 67 -6.47 -10.93 6.28
CA LYS A 67 -7.12 -11.52 7.46
C LYS A 67 -8.32 -10.69 7.91
N LEU A 68 -8.21 -9.38 7.90
CA LEU A 68 -9.30 -8.48 8.27
C LEU A 68 -10.47 -8.58 7.28
N ILE A 69 -10.17 -8.67 5.99
CA ILE A 69 -11.18 -8.85 4.95
C ILE A 69 -11.91 -10.17 5.12
N GLU A 70 -11.17 -11.25 5.37
CA GLU A 70 -11.75 -12.56 5.60
C GLU A 70 -12.68 -12.55 6.82
N GLU A 71 -12.27 -11.88 7.90
CA GLU A 71 -13.08 -11.72 9.09
C GLU A 71 -14.36 -10.94 8.79
N SER A 72 -14.26 -9.87 7.99
CA SER A 72 -15.44 -9.08 7.61
C SER A 72 -16.46 -9.89 6.81
N GLU A 73 -15.98 -10.78 5.93
CA GLU A 73 -16.85 -11.70 5.18
C GLU A 73 -17.61 -12.62 6.12
N LYS A 74 -16.92 -13.20 7.09
CA LYS A 74 -17.54 -14.12 8.06
C LYS A 74 -18.59 -13.42 8.92
N LYS A 75 -18.36 -12.15 9.24
CA LYS A 75 -19.27 -11.36 10.08
C LYS A 75 -20.36 -10.65 9.27
N GLY A 76 -20.29 -10.69 7.94
CA GLY A 76 -21.22 -9.98 7.07
C GLY A 76 -21.12 -8.46 7.20
N MET A 77 -19.95 -7.94 7.51
CA MET A 77 -19.72 -6.51 7.73
C MET A 77 -18.99 -5.89 6.56
N LYS A 78 -19.23 -4.60 6.34
CA LYS A 78 -18.47 -3.80 5.38
C LYS A 78 -17.25 -3.19 6.05
N LEU A 79 -16.31 -2.73 5.23
CA LEU A 79 -15.09 -2.09 5.70
C LEU A 79 -15.11 -0.61 5.32
N LYS A 80 -14.78 0.25 6.27
CA LYS A 80 -14.59 1.67 6.01
C LYS A 80 -13.10 1.91 5.76
N ILE A 81 -12.80 2.54 4.63
CA ILE A 81 -11.41 2.82 4.23
C ILE A 81 -11.24 4.33 4.08
N ASN A 82 -10.20 4.87 4.70
CA ASN A 82 -9.77 6.26 4.53
C ASN A 82 -8.28 6.27 4.22
N GLY A 83 -7.91 6.94 3.15
CA GLY A 83 -6.51 7.09 2.78
C GLY A 83 -6.25 8.49 2.25
N ASP A 84 -5.34 9.21 2.89
CA ASP A 84 -4.97 10.57 2.51
C ASP A 84 -3.57 10.57 1.90
N ILE A 85 -3.39 11.42 0.90
CA ILE A 85 -2.09 11.66 0.28
C ILE A 85 -1.72 13.12 0.52
N THR A 86 -0.51 13.34 1.03
CA THR A 86 0.05 14.67 1.22
C THR A 86 1.32 14.77 0.38
N VAL A 87 1.39 15.81 -0.44
CA VAL A 87 2.57 16.09 -1.29
C VAL A 87 3.10 17.46 -0.89
N GLU A 88 4.39 17.54 -0.59
CA GLU A 88 5.01 18.82 -0.18
C GLU A 88 6.41 18.94 -0.76
N PHE A 89 6.83 20.18 -0.96
CA PHE A 89 8.23 20.48 -1.31
C PHE A 89 9.11 20.29 -0.08
N ILE A 90 10.30 19.78 -0.31
CA ILE A 90 11.29 19.59 0.75
C ILE A 90 12.60 20.27 0.43
#